data_c3305b2042498c4c7eba2808f7a59551
#
_entry.id   c3305b2042498c4c7eba2808f7a59551
#
_cell.length_a   1.000
_cell.length_b   1.000
_cell.length_c   1.000
_cell.angle_alpha   90.00
_cell.angle_beta   90.00
_cell.angle_gamma   90.00
#
_symmetry.space_group_name_H-M   'P 1'
#
loop_
_entity.id
_entity.type
_entity.pdbx_description
1 polymer ?
#
loop_
_entity_poly.entity_id
_entity_poly.type
_entity_poly.pdbx_seq_one_letter_code
_entity_poly.pdbx_strand_id
1 'polypeptide(L)'
;AVFYDKNDKENFRLSLVTQGYDYNLNKPAFSNPRRFSFTLGENAKIKTAKEQLQKFINTKDKSLNTLQEAFSVEPVTKEFYAKYKGLYENLSQKLSANHVALNVLNGYEGLSETKAINAFVKKLLGRIVFLYFLQKKGWLGVPKDMPYGSGDKGFLYTTFQKSKEKNVSFYATYLCPLFFESLNTKHENDYSSLFESKIPFLNGGLFEAFTKQINGRKENMESSPFICEVLDNSDFEAIFDVFESYNFTIEESTPDNTEIGIDPEMLGKVFENLIDYKSKQGLFTRHEKLCILCVKMPSRALYKSDTPPHR
;
A
#
# COMPACT_ATOMS: atom_id res chain seq x y z
N ALA A 1 -14.60 23.46 6.99
CA ALA A 1 -15.21 22.93 8.22
C ALA A 1 -14.28 21.94 8.90
N VAL A 2 -14.38 21.79 10.19
CA VAL A 2 -13.63 20.80 10.99
C VAL A 2 -14.64 19.82 11.58
N PHE A 3 -14.40 18.53 11.38
CA PHE A 3 -15.26 17.46 11.84
C PHE A 3 -14.47 16.52 12.76
N TYR A 4 -15.06 16.14 13.87
CA TYR A 4 -14.53 15.17 14.82
C TYR A 4 -15.37 13.90 14.79
N ASP A 5 -14.73 12.74 14.86
CA ASP A 5 -15.43 11.49 15.13
C ASP A 5 -15.67 11.37 16.63
N LYS A 6 -16.88 10.95 17.03
CA LYS A 6 -17.20 10.73 18.46
C LYS A 6 -16.36 9.62 19.09
N ASN A 7 -15.92 8.67 18.30
CA ASN A 7 -15.16 7.49 18.71
C ASN A 7 -13.63 7.66 18.54
N ASP A 8 -13.19 8.70 17.82
CA ASP A 8 -11.79 9.02 17.57
C ASP A 8 -11.55 10.49 17.88
N LYS A 9 -11.17 10.77 19.14
CA LYS A 9 -10.94 12.14 19.60
C LYS A 9 -9.55 12.67 19.26
N GLU A 10 -8.64 11.78 18.83
CA GLU A 10 -7.26 12.11 18.49
C GLU A 10 -7.13 12.61 17.05
N ASN A 11 -8.07 12.23 16.20
CA ASN A 11 -8.07 12.64 14.80
C ASN A 11 -9.30 13.50 14.47
N PHE A 12 -9.11 14.43 13.54
CA PHE A 12 -10.18 15.25 13.00
C PHE A 12 -10.04 15.42 11.49
N ARG A 13 -11.13 15.78 10.84
CA ARG A 13 -11.12 16.05 9.39
C ARG A 13 -11.25 17.54 9.14
N LEU A 14 -10.27 18.11 8.45
CA LEU A 14 -10.36 19.45 7.88
C LEU A 14 -10.95 19.34 6.48
N SER A 15 -12.16 19.86 6.28
CA SER A 15 -12.90 19.68 5.03
C SER A 15 -13.20 20.98 4.34
N LEU A 16 -13.01 21.00 3.02
CA LEU A 16 -13.56 21.97 2.10
C LEU A 16 -14.85 21.37 1.50
N VAL A 17 -15.97 22.07 1.66
CA VAL A 17 -17.24 21.69 1.03
C VAL A 17 -17.54 22.74 -0.03
N THR A 18 -17.73 22.28 -1.27
CA THR A 18 -18.04 23.15 -2.41
C THR A 18 -19.35 22.71 -3.06
N GLN A 19 -20.10 23.67 -3.61
CA GLN A 19 -21.32 23.42 -4.34
C GLN A 19 -21.31 24.33 -5.58
N GLY A 20 -21.46 23.73 -6.75
CA GLY A 20 -21.58 24.45 -8.00
C GLY A 20 -23.01 24.90 -8.25
N TYR A 21 -23.17 25.93 -9.06
CA TYR A 21 -24.46 26.39 -9.55
C TYR A 21 -24.43 26.33 -11.08
N ASP A 22 -25.39 25.57 -11.65
CA ASP A 22 -25.50 25.43 -13.10
C ASP A 22 -26.52 26.41 -13.65
N TYR A 23 -26.06 27.38 -14.42
CA TYR A 23 -26.88 28.41 -15.06
C TYR A 23 -27.47 27.94 -16.41
N ASN A 24 -26.97 26.82 -16.98
CA ASN A 24 -27.39 26.38 -18.30
C ASN A 24 -28.64 25.49 -18.30
N LEU A 25 -29.13 25.13 -17.12
CA LEU A 25 -30.36 24.40 -16.97
C LEU A 25 -31.58 25.35 -17.13
N ASN A 26 -32.65 24.88 -17.75
CA ASN A 26 -33.94 25.63 -17.84
C ASN A 26 -34.48 26.06 -16.48
N LYS A 27 -34.04 25.41 -15.40
CA LYS A 27 -34.23 25.86 -14.01
C LYS A 27 -32.83 25.80 -13.37
N PRO A 28 -32.26 26.94 -12.99
CA PRO A 28 -30.98 26.98 -12.30
C PRO A 28 -31.02 26.08 -11.06
N ALA A 29 -30.08 25.17 -10.96
CA ALA A 29 -29.99 24.21 -9.86
C ALA A 29 -28.60 24.15 -9.28
N PHE A 30 -28.52 23.94 -7.97
CA PHE A 30 -27.26 23.64 -7.31
C PHE A 30 -26.84 22.19 -7.63
N SER A 31 -25.56 21.99 -7.89
CA SER A 31 -24.98 20.63 -7.93
C SER A 31 -25.04 20.00 -6.54
N ASN A 32 -24.85 18.69 -6.47
CA ASN A 32 -24.58 18.05 -5.19
C ASN A 32 -23.34 18.67 -4.52
N PRO A 33 -23.35 18.88 -3.19
CA PRO A 33 -22.19 19.37 -2.47
C PRO A 33 -21.06 18.33 -2.57
N ARG A 34 -19.84 18.79 -2.86
CA ARG A 34 -18.62 17.97 -2.87
C ARG A 34 -17.79 18.29 -1.66
N ARG A 35 -17.32 17.27 -0.96
CA ARG A 35 -16.47 17.41 0.22
C ARG A 35 -15.10 16.81 -0.04
N PHE A 36 -14.07 17.60 0.18
CA PHE A 36 -12.67 17.20 0.14
C PHE A 36 -12.09 17.33 1.54
N SER A 37 -11.43 16.32 2.06
CA SER A 37 -11.01 16.28 3.45
C SER A 37 -9.58 15.83 3.63
N PHE A 38 -8.84 16.52 4.50
CA PHE A 38 -7.63 16.00 5.10
C PHE A 38 -7.97 15.37 6.46
N THR A 39 -7.43 14.19 6.71
CA THR A 39 -7.39 13.63 8.06
C THR A 39 -6.16 14.16 8.77
N LEU A 40 -6.36 14.82 9.92
CA LEU A 40 -5.34 15.44 10.75
C LEU A 40 -5.46 14.92 12.17
N GLY A 41 -4.38 14.95 12.93
CA GLY A 41 -4.36 14.51 14.32
C GLY A 41 -3.10 13.74 14.67
N GLU A 42 -3.07 13.15 15.84
CA GLU A 42 -1.89 12.50 16.38
C GLU A 42 -1.44 11.27 15.56
N ASN A 43 -2.41 10.50 15.06
CA ASN A 43 -2.16 9.29 14.28
C ASN A 43 -2.24 9.51 12.75
N ALA A 44 -2.38 10.75 12.29
CA ALA A 44 -2.47 11.09 10.87
C ALA A 44 -1.13 11.59 10.32
N LYS A 45 -0.86 11.26 9.05
CA LYS A 45 0.31 11.78 8.34
C LYS A 45 0.00 13.17 7.81
N ILE A 46 0.43 14.20 8.52
CA ILE A 46 0.05 15.60 8.26
C ILE A 46 0.89 16.29 7.17
N LYS A 47 1.95 15.65 6.66
CA LYS A 47 2.89 16.26 5.71
C LYS A 47 2.18 16.81 4.48
N THR A 48 1.36 16.00 3.82
CA THR A 48 0.62 16.39 2.61
C THR A 48 -0.28 17.60 2.86
N ALA A 49 -1.07 17.58 3.94
CA ALA A 49 -1.94 18.68 4.32
C ALA A 49 -1.12 19.97 4.58
N LYS A 50 -0.02 19.84 5.33
CA LYS A 50 0.88 20.96 5.63
C LYS A 50 1.44 21.57 4.34
N GLU A 51 1.97 20.77 3.44
CA GLU A 51 2.59 21.25 2.20
C GLU A 51 1.58 21.93 1.27
N GLN A 52 0.40 21.33 1.07
CA GLN A 52 -0.63 21.91 0.20
C GLN A 52 -1.22 23.18 0.79
N LEU A 53 -1.53 23.20 2.08
CA LEU A 53 -2.05 24.39 2.75
C LEU A 53 -0.99 25.50 2.82
N GLN A 54 0.30 25.16 3.00
CA GLN A 54 1.40 26.11 2.98
C GLN A 54 1.57 26.74 1.59
N LYS A 55 1.45 25.96 0.50
CA LYS A 55 1.43 26.50 -0.87
C LYS A 55 0.29 27.51 -1.05
N PHE A 56 -0.92 27.16 -0.59
CA PHE A 56 -2.06 28.09 -0.64
C PHE A 56 -1.80 29.35 0.18
N ILE A 57 -1.25 29.23 1.40
CA ILE A 57 -0.92 30.39 2.26
C ILE A 57 0.09 31.32 1.58
N ASN A 58 1.08 30.77 0.87
CA ASN A 58 2.13 31.53 0.21
C ASN A 58 1.71 32.11 -1.15
N THR A 59 0.63 31.62 -1.75
CA THR A 59 0.10 32.11 -3.03
C THR A 59 -0.52 33.49 -2.84
N LYS A 60 -0.29 34.43 -3.78
CA LYS A 60 -0.91 35.76 -3.77
C LYS A 60 -2.41 35.71 -4.06
N ASP A 61 -2.81 34.85 -4.98
CA ASP A 61 -4.22 34.60 -5.31
C ASP A 61 -4.87 33.73 -4.22
N LYS A 62 -5.85 34.32 -3.53
CA LYS A 62 -6.67 33.67 -2.49
C LYS A 62 -8.08 33.35 -3.01
N SER A 63 -8.20 33.07 -4.30
CA SER A 63 -9.47 32.69 -4.91
C SER A 63 -9.96 31.33 -4.40
N LEU A 64 -11.26 31.06 -4.65
CA LEU A 64 -11.84 29.75 -4.37
C LEU A 64 -11.15 28.64 -5.19
N ASN A 65 -10.71 28.96 -6.42
CA ASN A 65 -10.03 27.99 -7.27
C ASN A 65 -8.70 27.55 -6.66
N THR A 66 -7.87 28.49 -6.20
CA THR A 66 -6.59 28.15 -5.54
C THR A 66 -6.79 27.41 -4.22
N LEU A 67 -7.89 27.68 -3.50
CA LEU A 67 -8.25 26.91 -2.33
C LEU A 67 -8.70 25.48 -2.72
N GLN A 68 -9.44 25.31 -3.79
CA GLN A 68 -9.83 23.98 -4.31
C GLN A 68 -8.62 23.18 -4.77
N GLU A 69 -7.63 23.82 -5.40
CA GLU A 69 -6.36 23.19 -5.77
C GLU A 69 -5.60 22.68 -4.54
N ALA A 70 -5.62 23.44 -3.43
CA ALA A 70 -5.02 23.01 -2.16
C ALA A 70 -5.72 21.79 -1.52
N PHE A 71 -6.94 21.48 -1.92
CA PHE A 71 -7.70 20.29 -1.53
C PHE A 71 -7.81 19.28 -2.68
N SER A 72 -6.88 19.30 -3.64
CA SER A 72 -6.85 18.35 -4.75
C SER A 72 -6.03 17.11 -4.40
N VAL A 73 -6.50 15.96 -4.84
CA VAL A 73 -5.81 14.65 -4.73
C VAL A 73 -4.69 14.51 -5.77
N GLU A 74 -4.83 15.17 -6.91
CA GLU A 74 -3.92 15.02 -8.06
C GLU A 74 -2.44 15.36 -7.74
N PRO A 75 -2.10 16.45 -7.03
CA PRO A 75 -0.72 16.74 -6.65
C PRO A 75 -0.11 15.65 -5.75
N VAL A 76 -0.90 15.10 -4.82
CA VAL A 76 -0.47 14.02 -3.92
C VAL A 76 -0.12 12.77 -4.73
N THR A 77 -0.98 12.42 -5.70
CA THR A 77 -0.75 11.28 -6.58
C THR A 77 0.52 11.42 -7.39
N LYS A 78 0.71 12.57 -8.02
CA LYS A 78 1.90 12.85 -8.86
C LYS A 78 3.18 12.79 -8.03
N GLU A 79 3.17 13.38 -6.84
CA GLU A 79 4.32 13.37 -5.95
C GLU A 79 4.65 11.95 -5.45
N PHE A 80 3.63 11.23 -4.96
CA PHE A 80 3.80 9.84 -4.55
C PHE A 80 4.34 8.97 -5.69
N TYR A 81 3.77 9.11 -6.89
CA TYR A 81 4.24 8.38 -8.07
C TYR A 81 5.71 8.65 -8.37
N ALA A 82 6.15 9.91 -8.34
CA ALA A 82 7.54 10.26 -8.61
C ALA A 82 8.49 9.61 -7.58
N LYS A 83 8.15 9.66 -6.29
CA LYS A 83 8.94 9.02 -5.22
C LYS A 83 8.93 7.51 -5.31
N TYR A 84 7.77 6.90 -5.55
CA TYR A 84 7.63 5.46 -5.74
C TYR A 84 8.45 4.95 -6.94
N LYS A 85 8.42 5.71 -8.05
CA LYS A 85 9.24 5.42 -9.23
C LYS A 85 10.74 5.48 -8.89
N GLY A 86 11.17 6.48 -8.12
CA GLY A 86 12.54 6.58 -7.64
C GLY A 86 12.97 5.37 -6.80
N LEU A 87 12.12 4.90 -5.89
CA LEU A 87 12.39 3.67 -5.13
C LEU A 87 12.54 2.46 -6.04
N TYR A 88 11.65 2.31 -7.01
CA TYR A 88 11.71 1.22 -7.99
C TYR A 88 13.01 1.25 -8.80
N GLU A 89 13.41 2.42 -9.30
CA GLU A 89 14.63 2.59 -10.10
C GLU A 89 15.88 2.30 -9.28
N ASN A 90 15.97 2.82 -8.04
CA ASN A 90 17.10 2.60 -7.15
C ASN A 90 17.29 1.13 -6.78
N LEU A 91 16.21 0.45 -6.37
CA LEU A 91 16.25 -0.98 -6.04
C LEU A 91 16.59 -1.84 -7.26
N SER A 92 16.00 -1.52 -8.43
CA SER A 92 16.28 -2.23 -9.67
C SER A 92 17.75 -2.07 -10.09
N GLN A 93 18.30 -0.87 -9.95
CA GLN A 93 19.71 -0.61 -10.24
C GLN A 93 20.63 -1.36 -9.27
N LYS A 94 20.37 -1.29 -7.96
CA LYS A 94 21.15 -1.98 -6.91
C LYS A 94 21.22 -3.49 -7.17
N LEU A 95 20.07 -4.11 -7.38
CA LEU A 95 19.99 -5.56 -7.63
C LEU A 95 20.60 -5.94 -9.00
N SER A 96 20.41 -5.14 -10.04
CA SER A 96 20.99 -5.41 -11.37
C SER A 96 22.51 -5.27 -11.42
N ALA A 97 23.08 -4.46 -10.52
CA ALA A 97 24.53 -4.36 -10.36
C ALA A 97 25.16 -5.57 -9.64
N ASN A 98 24.33 -6.40 -8.99
CA ASN A 98 24.77 -7.57 -8.24
C ASN A 98 24.61 -8.85 -9.07
N HIS A 99 25.73 -9.46 -9.51
CA HIS A 99 25.73 -10.66 -10.33
C HIS A 99 25.06 -11.86 -9.65
N VAL A 100 25.12 -11.95 -8.32
CA VAL A 100 24.50 -13.05 -7.58
C VAL A 100 22.99 -12.88 -7.59
N ALA A 101 22.49 -11.66 -7.35
CA ALA A 101 21.06 -11.37 -7.43
C ALA A 101 20.51 -11.63 -8.85
N LEU A 102 21.24 -11.25 -9.89
CA LEU A 102 20.88 -11.57 -11.28
C LEU A 102 20.70 -13.07 -11.50
N ASN A 103 21.65 -13.89 -11.02
CA ASN A 103 21.59 -15.35 -11.16
C ASN A 103 20.45 -15.97 -10.34
N VAL A 104 20.26 -15.52 -9.11
CA VAL A 104 19.22 -16.02 -8.21
C VAL A 104 17.82 -15.75 -8.77
N LEU A 105 17.59 -14.53 -9.25
CA LEU A 105 16.29 -14.09 -9.76
C LEU A 105 16.10 -14.36 -11.26
N ASN A 106 17.10 -14.86 -11.98
CA ASN A 106 16.95 -15.24 -13.37
C ASN A 106 15.83 -16.28 -13.55
N GLY A 107 14.92 -16.04 -14.50
CA GLY A 107 13.72 -16.85 -14.68
C GLY A 107 12.50 -16.39 -13.86
N TYR A 108 12.63 -15.32 -13.09
CA TYR A 108 11.48 -14.72 -12.36
C TYR A 108 10.37 -14.34 -13.34
N GLU A 109 9.16 -14.87 -13.14
CA GLU A 109 8.02 -14.73 -14.06
C GLU A 109 8.33 -15.09 -15.52
N GLY A 110 9.28 -16.03 -15.76
CA GLY A 110 9.73 -16.42 -17.10
C GLY A 110 10.64 -15.40 -17.78
N LEU A 111 11.05 -14.35 -17.07
CA LEU A 111 11.92 -13.29 -17.58
C LEU A 111 13.39 -13.57 -17.24
N SER A 112 14.29 -12.96 -17.97
CA SER A 112 15.74 -13.09 -17.77
C SER A 112 16.39 -11.79 -17.36
N GLU A 113 17.55 -11.89 -16.69
CA GLU A 113 18.45 -10.78 -16.37
C GLU A 113 17.74 -9.58 -15.71
N THR A 114 18.02 -8.38 -16.19
CA THR A 114 17.45 -7.12 -15.65
C THR A 114 15.92 -7.09 -15.69
N LYS A 115 15.29 -7.78 -16.65
CA LYS A 115 13.81 -7.84 -16.72
C LYS A 115 13.24 -8.63 -15.54
N ALA A 116 13.91 -9.74 -15.15
CA ALA A 116 13.54 -10.53 -13.97
C ALA A 116 13.68 -9.71 -12.68
N ILE A 117 14.78 -8.96 -12.55
CA ILE A 117 14.98 -8.02 -11.42
C ILE A 117 13.87 -6.98 -11.37
N ASN A 118 13.56 -6.36 -12.50
CA ASN A 118 12.52 -5.33 -12.58
C ASN A 118 11.13 -5.87 -12.17
N ALA A 119 10.80 -7.10 -12.59
CA ALA A 119 9.56 -7.76 -12.20
C ALA A 119 9.54 -8.07 -10.69
N PHE A 120 10.64 -8.58 -10.14
CA PHE A 120 10.78 -8.82 -8.71
C PHE A 120 10.60 -7.54 -7.89
N VAL A 121 11.34 -6.47 -8.21
CA VAL A 121 11.24 -5.19 -7.48
C VAL A 121 9.83 -4.62 -7.54
N LYS A 122 9.20 -4.69 -8.71
CA LYS A 122 7.81 -4.26 -8.88
C LYS A 122 6.87 -5.05 -7.96
N LYS A 123 7.00 -6.38 -7.92
CA LYS A 123 6.16 -7.23 -7.06
C LYS A 123 6.45 -6.99 -5.58
N LEU A 124 7.72 -6.80 -5.19
CA LEU A 124 8.11 -6.47 -3.82
C LEU A 124 7.45 -5.17 -3.35
N LEU A 125 7.61 -4.07 -4.11
CA LEU A 125 7.00 -2.79 -3.78
C LEU A 125 5.46 -2.87 -3.80
N GLY A 126 4.88 -3.62 -4.74
CA GLY A 126 3.45 -3.87 -4.82
C GLY A 126 2.89 -4.60 -3.60
N ARG A 127 3.62 -5.59 -3.07
CA ARG A 127 3.29 -6.29 -1.82
C ARG A 127 3.29 -5.32 -0.63
N ILE A 128 4.32 -4.47 -0.53
CA ILE A 128 4.42 -3.49 0.56
C ILE A 128 3.24 -2.52 0.52
N VAL A 129 2.92 -1.96 -0.66
CA VAL A 129 1.74 -1.10 -0.84
C VAL A 129 0.46 -1.80 -0.41
N PHE A 130 0.26 -3.02 -0.84
CA PHE A 130 -0.92 -3.81 -0.47
C PHE A 130 -1.03 -3.99 1.05
N LEU A 131 0.10 -4.26 1.72
CA LEU A 131 0.14 -4.37 3.18
C LEU A 131 -0.18 -3.04 3.88
N TYR A 132 0.17 -1.89 3.29
CA TYR A 132 -0.25 -0.59 3.81
C TYR A 132 -1.77 -0.43 3.83
N PHE A 133 -2.49 -0.95 2.83
CA PHE A 133 -3.96 -0.97 2.87
C PHE A 133 -4.51 -1.96 3.89
N LEU A 134 -3.90 -3.15 4.02
CA LEU A 134 -4.30 -4.12 5.03
C LEU A 134 -4.14 -3.59 6.46
N GLN A 135 -2.99 -2.98 6.76
CA GLN A 135 -2.78 -2.37 8.08
C GLN A 135 -3.73 -1.19 8.32
N LYS A 136 -4.02 -0.39 7.30
CA LYS A 136 -5.00 0.71 7.41
C LYS A 136 -6.41 0.19 7.72
N LYS A 137 -6.77 -0.99 7.20
CA LYS A 137 -8.01 -1.70 7.59
C LYS A 137 -7.95 -2.31 9.00
N GLY A 138 -6.79 -2.28 9.68
CA GLY A 138 -6.61 -2.94 10.96
C GLY A 138 -6.62 -4.47 10.85
N TRP A 139 -6.11 -5.02 9.75
CA TRP A 139 -6.09 -6.46 9.50
C TRP A 139 -4.73 -7.11 9.76
N LEU A 140 -3.70 -6.31 10.01
CA LEU A 140 -2.36 -6.78 10.40
C LEU A 140 -2.12 -6.46 11.88
N GLY A 141 -1.41 -7.35 12.56
CA GLY A 141 -1.11 -7.16 13.98
C GLY A 141 -2.35 -7.19 14.88
N VAL A 142 -3.37 -7.98 14.53
CA VAL A 142 -4.61 -8.06 15.32
C VAL A 142 -4.37 -8.86 16.58
N PRO A 143 -4.68 -8.34 17.79
CA PRO A 143 -4.56 -9.09 19.03
C PRO A 143 -5.35 -10.42 18.97
N LYS A 144 -4.85 -11.46 19.65
CA LYS A 144 -5.38 -12.84 19.56
C LYS A 144 -6.89 -12.94 19.73
N ASP A 145 -7.42 -12.20 20.70
CA ASP A 145 -8.84 -12.29 21.09
C ASP A 145 -9.71 -11.17 20.51
N MET A 146 -9.13 -10.33 19.64
CA MET A 146 -9.83 -9.21 19.05
C MET A 146 -10.28 -9.52 17.61
N PRO A 147 -11.37 -8.90 17.12
CA PRO A 147 -11.82 -9.05 15.73
C PRO A 147 -10.90 -8.34 14.75
N TYR A 148 -10.93 -8.74 13.48
CA TYR A 148 -10.29 -7.98 12.41
C TYR A 148 -10.86 -6.56 12.32
N GLY A 149 -9.99 -5.60 12.05
CA GLY A 149 -10.28 -4.18 12.14
C GLY A 149 -9.66 -3.49 13.37
N SER A 150 -9.25 -4.27 14.38
CA SER A 150 -8.60 -3.79 15.61
C SER A 150 -7.07 -3.89 15.59
N GLY A 151 -6.49 -4.24 14.43
CA GLY A 151 -5.04 -4.40 14.27
C GLY A 151 -4.28 -3.08 14.27
N ASP A 152 -2.95 -3.22 14.33
CA ASP A 152 -2.03 -2.07 14.32
C ASP A 152 -2.00 -1.42 12.93
N LYS A 153 -2.42 -0.16 12.85
CA LYS A 153 -2.41 0.63 11.61
C LYS A 153 -1.01 1.09 11.19
N GLY A 154 -0.01 0.93 12.03
CA GLY A 154 1.41 1.16 11.78
C GLY A 154 2.26 -0.12 11.75
N PHE A 155 1.64 -1.29 11.66
CA PHE A 155 2.24 -2.61 11.83
C PHE A 155 3.58 -2.80 11.09
N LEU A 156 3.68 -2.41 9.83
CA LEU A 156 4.90 -2.58 9.04
C LEU A 156 6.05 -1.73 9.59
N TYR A 157 5.77 -0.46 9.86
CA TYR A 157 6.78 0.46 10.39
C TYR A 157 7.19 0.08 11.81
N THR A 158 6.26 -0.28 12.67
CA THR A 158 6.53 -0.81 14.02
C THR A 158 7.43 -2.06 13.95
N THR A 159 7.13 -2.97 13.01
CA THR A 159 7.95 -4.18 12.80
C THR A 159 9.34 -3.86 12.27
N PHE A 160 9.45 -2.87 11.38
CA PHE A 160 10.74 -2.37 10.89
C PHE A 160 11.58 -1.76 12.03
N GLN A 161 11.00 -0.95 12.91
CA GLN A 161 11.71 -0.41 14.06
C GLN A 161 12.22 -1.53 15.00
N LYS A 162 11.41 -2.56 15.25
CA LYS A 162 11.84 -3.75 15.99
C LYS A 162 13.05 -4.45 15.35
N SER A 163 13.13 -4.49 14.02
CA SER A 163 14.29 -5.06 13.32
C SER A 163 15.57 -4.24 13.53
N LYS A 164 15.45 -2.92 13.57
CA LYS A 164 16.57 -2.00 13.87
C LYS A 164 17.04 -2.16 15.30
N GLU A 165 16.13 -2.19 16.25
CA GLU A 165 16.43 -2.40 17.68
C GLU A 165 17.16 -3.71 17.93
N LYS A 166 16.74 -4.79 17.24
CA LYS A 166 17.37 -6.12 17.35
C LYS A 166 18.61 -6.28 16.47
N ASN A 167 18.94 -5.29 15.65
CA ASN A 167 20.03 -5.32 14.67
C ASN A 167 19.96 -6.55 13.76
N VAL A 168 18.77 -6.83 13.21
CA VAL A 168 18.52 -7.92 12.27
C VAL A 168 17.99 -7.41 10.94
N SER A 169 18.15 -8.21 9.86
CA SER A 169 17.57 -7.88 8.56
C SER A 169 16.03 -7.87 8.63
N PHE A 170 15.42 -6.75 8.30
CA PHE A 170 13.96 -6.64 8.22
C PHE A 170 13.40 -7.56 7.14
N TYR A 171 14.06 -7.62 5.97
CA TYR A 171 13.61 -8.45 4.87
C TYR A 171 13.61 -9.94 5.25
N ALA A 172 14.75 -10.44 5.73
CA ALA A 172 14.89 -11.85 6.05
C ALA A 172 14.07 -12.28 7.27
N THR A 173 14.10 -11.46 8.35
CA THR A 173 13.54 -11.86 9.65
C THR A 173 12.03 -11.65 9.73
N TYR A 174 11.51 -10.62 9.04
CA TYR A 174 10.10 -10.26 9.17
C TYR A 174 9.33 -10.28 7.87
N LEU A 175 9.87 -9.69 6.79
CA LEU A 175 9.10 -9.49 5.57
C LEU A 175 8.92 -10.78 4.77
N CYS A 176 9.97 -11.60 4.64
CA CYS A 176 9.86 -12.92 4.00
C CYS A 176 8.91 -13.86 4.75
N PRO A 177 9.02 -14.05 6.08
CA PRO A 177 8.04 -14.83 6.84
C PRO A 177 6.61 -14.25 6.76
N LEU A 178 6.46 -12.93 6.75
CA LEU A 178 5.14 -12.31 6.56
C LEU A 178 4.53 -12.70 5.21
N PHE A 179 5.30 -12.59 4.11
CA PHE A 179 4.82 -12.91 2.77
C PHE A 179 4.54 -14.41 2.57
N PHE A 180 5.51 -15.25 2.93
CA PHE A 180 5.51 -16.64 2.47
C PHE A 180 5.00 -17.63 3.50
N GLU A 181 5.02 -17.27 4.77
CA GLU A 181 4.54 -18.12 5.85
C GLU A 181 3.19 -17.63 6.38
N SER A 182 3.12 -16.36 6.86
CA SER A 182 1.91 -15.89 7.53
C SER A 182 0.75 -15.58 6.57
N LEU A 183 1.00 -14.85 5.46
CA LEU A 183 -0.04 -14.46 4.50
C LEU A 183 -0.38 -15.57 3.48
N ASN A 184 0.58 -16.45 3.16
CA ASN A 184 0.42 -17.47 2.11
C ASN A 184 0.17 -18.88 2.66
N THR A 185 0.16 -19.06 3.97
CA THR A 185 -0.13 -20.34 4.62
C THR A 185 -1.25 -20.16 5.64
N LYS A 186 -2.19 -21.10 5.65
CA LYS A 186 -3.29 -21.09 6.62
C LYS A 186 -2.78 -21.55 7.98
N HIS A 187 -2.96 -20.72 8.99
CA HIS A 187 -2.65 -21.03 10.39
C HIS A 187 -3.92 -21.23 11.20
N GLU A 188 -3.81 -21.93 12.31
CA GLU A 188 -4.91 -22.07 13.27
C GLU A 188 -5.25 -20.69 13.84
N ASN A 189 -6.51 -20.27 13.71
CA ASN A 189 -7.02 -18.96 14.12
C ASN A 189 -6.23 -17.76 13.51
N ASP A 190 -5.55 -17.97 12.38
CA ASP A 190 -4.71 -16.97 11.70
C ASP A 190 -3.56 -16.40 12.58
N TYR A 191 -3.21 -17.09 13.67
CA TYR A 191 -2.23 -16.61 14.64
C TYR A 191 -0.79 -16.90 14.19
N SER A 192 0.03 -15.87 14.12
CA SER A 192 1.46 -15.95 13.87
C SER A 192 2.25 -15.76 15.16
N SER A 193 3.05 -16.76 15.54
CA SER A 193 3.93 -16.67 16.72
C SER A 193 5.06 -15.66 16.54
N LEU A 194 5.54 -15.46 15.32
CA LEU A 194 6.58 -14.48 15.01
C LEU A 194 6.11 -13.04 15.29
N PHE A 195 4.85 -12.75 14.95
CA PHE A 195 4.26 -11.42 15.12
C PHE A 195 3.42 -11.31 16.40
N GLU A 196 3.27 -12.40 17.15
CA GLU A 196 2.43 -12.47 18.36
C GLU A 196 1.02 -11.91 18.17
N SER A 197 0.47 -12.10 16.95
CA SER A 197 -0.79 -11.51 16.51
C SER A 197 -1.41 -12.30 15.39
N LYS A 198 -2.68 -12.02 15.08
CA LYS A 198 -3.35 -12.58 13.91
C LYS A 198 -2.94 -11.85 12.64
N ILE A 199 -2.61 -12.63 11.63
CA ILE A 199 -2.31 -12.20 10.26
C ILE A 199 -3.26 -12.96 9.33
N PRO A 200 -4.04 -12.30 8.47
CA PRO A 200 -5.02 -12.98 7.64
C PRO A 200 -4.36 -13.88 6.60
N PHE A 201 -4.91 -15.06 6.37
CA PHE A 201 -4.52 -15.88 5.24
C PHE A 201 -5.07 -15.29 3.95
N LEU A 202 -4.20 -15.03 2.98
CA LEU A 202 -4.52 -14.45 1.68
C LEU A 202 -4.11 -15.43 0.58
N ASN A 203 -5.06 -16.22 0.13
CA ASN A 203 -4.85 -17.16 -0.97
C ASN A 203 -4.80 -16.40 -2.31
N GLY A 204 -3.63 -15.96 -2.73
CA GLY A 204 -3.47 -15.22 -3.99
C GLY A 204 -2.03 -15.18 -4.49
N GLY A 205 -1.84 -15.18 -5.82
CA GLY A 205 -0.54 -15.19 -6.50
C GLY A 205 0.40 -14.03 -6.14
N LEU A 206 -0.11 -12.98 -5.47
CA LEU A 206 0.72 -11.86 -5.03
C LEU A 206 1.79 -12.31 -4.02
N PHE A 207 1.43 -13.24 -3.10
CA PHE A 207 2.34 -13.76 -2.07
C PHE A 207 2.93 -15.12 -2.41
N GLU A 208 2.73 -15.63 -3.62
CA GLU A 208 3.45 -16.82 -4.08
C GLU A 208 4.92 -16.49 -4.28
N ALA A 209 5.78 -17.36 -3.72
CA ALA A 209 7.21 -17.24 -3.86
C ALA A 209 7.70 -17.68 -5.25
N PHE A 210 8.70 -17.01 -5.77
CA PHE A 210 9.47 -17.52 -6.91
C PHE A 210 10.37 -18.67 -6.44
N THR A 211 10.17 -19.83 -7.04
CA THR A 211 10.89 -21.04 -6.62
C THR A 211 11.65 -21.68 -7.77
N LYS A 212 12.79 -22.29 -7.45
CA LYS A 212 13.57 -23.13 -8.37
C LYS A 212 13.76 -24.53 -7.79
N GLN A 213 13.97 -25.51 -8.66
CA GLN A 213 14.41 -26.84 -8.27
C GLN A 213 15.92 -26.82 -8.08
N ILE A 214 16.38 -27.03 -6.84
CA ILE A 214 17.80 -27.10 -6.49
C ILE A 214 18.01 -28.44 -5.76
N ASN A 215 18.86 -29.29 -6.31
CA ASN A 215 19.13 -30.61 -5.75
C ASN A 215 17.85 -31.46 -5.47
N GLY A 216 16.84 -31.35 -6.37
CA GLY A 216 15.56 -32.05 -6.23
C GLY A 216 14.60 -31.45 -5.21
N ARG A 217 14.93 -30.33 -4.59
CA ARG A 217 14.05 -29.60 -3.66
C ARG A 217 13.58 -28.28 -4.27
N LYS A 218 12.33 -27.92 -3.96
CA LYS A 218 11.76 -26.64 -4.36
C LYS A 218 12.19 -25.58 -3.34
N GLU A 219 13.05 -24.65 -3.76
CA GLU A 219 13.59 -23.59 -2.90
C GLU A 219 13.00 -22.24 -3.29
N ASN A 220 12.68 -21.41 -2.28
CA ASN A 220 12.24 -20.04 -2.46
C ASN A 220 13.42 -19.12 -2.74
N MET A 221 13.49 -18.63 -3.97
CA MET A 221 14.59 -17.77 -4.41
C MET A 221 14.50 -16.34 -3.84
N GLU A 222 13.32 -15.87 -3.53
CA GLU A 222 13.11 -14.53 -2.97
C GLU A 222 13.61 -14.42 -1.51
N SER A 223 13.53 -15.52 -0.74
CA SER A 223 14.05 -15.61 0.64
C SER A 223 15.45 -16.24 0.71
N SER A 224 16.15 -16.36 -0.42
CA SER A 224 17.52 -16.88 -0.41
C SER A 224 18.44 -15.95 0.40
N PRO A 225 19.46 -16.51 1.10
CA PRO A 225 20.40 -15.70 1.86
C PRO A 225 21.04 -14.57 1.04
N PHE A 226 21.29 -14.82 -0.24
CA PHE A 226 21.89 -13.83 -1.14
C PHE A 226 20.98 -12.62 -1.40
N ILE A 227 19.68 -12.82 -1.59
CA ILE A 227 18.73 -11.70 -1.78
C ILE A 227 18.53 -10.97 -0.45
N CYS A 228 18.49 -11.71 0.67
CA CYS A 228 18.39 -11.14 2.01
C CYS A 228 19.60 -10.28 2.39
N GLU A 229 20.78 -10.59 1.87
CA GLU A 229 22.00 -9.80 2.08
C GLU A 229 22.00 -8.52 1.22
N VAL A 230 21.57 -8.61 -0.03
CA VAL A 230 21.54 -7.46 -0.94
C VAL A 230 20.49 -6.45 -0.55
N LEU A 231 19.31 -6.90 -0.10
CA LEU A 231 18.23 -6.05 0.39
C LEU A 231 18.43 -5.77 1.90
N ASP A 232 19.14 -4.72 2.18
CA ASP A 232 19.44 -4.31 3.55
C ASP A 232 18.41 -3.35 4.18
N ASN A 233 18.55 -3.05 5.47
CA ASN A 233 17.62 -2.18 6.18
C ASN A 233 17.60 -0.74 5.66
N SER A 234 18.64 -0.26 4.97
CA SER A 234 18.66 1.09 4.39
C SER A 234 17.70 1.21 3.20
N ASP A 235 17.51 0.13 2.43
CA ASP A 235 16.51 0.10 1.36
C ASP A 235 15.09 0.25 1.92
N PHE A 236 14.81 -0.44 3.02
CA PHE A 236 13.51 -0.36 3.68
C PHE A 236 13.30 0.96 4.42
N GLU A 237 14.34 1.56 4.97
CA GLU A 237 14.27 2.92 5.52
C GLU A 237 13.85 3.91 4.45
N ALA A 238 14.46 3.88 3.26
CA ALA A 238 14.05 4.72 2.14
C ALA A 238 12.60 4.47 1.68
N ILE A 239 12.14 3.20 1.69
CA ILE A 239 10.74 2.86 1.40
C ILE A 239 9.82 3.47 2.47
N PHE A 240 10.12 3.28 3.75
CA PHE A 240 9.29 3.80 4.84
C PHE A 240 9.29 5.33 4.90
N ASP A 241 10.40 6.00 4.59
CA ASP A 241 10.45 7.46 4.50
C ASP A 241 9.44 8.01 3.48
N VAL A 242 9.26 7.30 2.37
CA VAL A 242 8.25 7.66 1.38
C VAL A 242 6.86 7.32 1.88
N PHE A 243 6.62 6.07 2.28
CA PHE A 243 5.26 5.59 2.60
C PHE A 243 4.68 6.22 3.86
N GLU A 244 5.51 6.45 4.89
CA GLU A 244 5.09 7.14 6.13
C GLU A 244 4.84 8.64 5.94
N SER A 245 5.20 9.19 4.78
CA SER A 245 4.90 10.59 4.44
C SER A 245 3.47 10.82 3.97
N TYR A 246 2.70 9.76 3.64
CA TYR A 246 1.36 9.86 3.07
C TYR A 246 0.32 9.14 3.89
N ASN A 247 -0.91 9.66 3.90
CA ASN A 247 -2.06 8.92 4.38
C ASN A 247 -2.53 7.94 3.29
N PHE A 248 -2.76 6.69 3.67
CA PHE A 248 -3.45 5.71 2.84
C PHE A 248 -4.91 5.67 3.26
N THR A 249 -5.82 5.73 2.30
CA THR A 249 -7.26 5.66 2.56
C THR A 249 -7.84 4.36 1.99
N ILE A 250 -8.79 3.78 2.71
CA ILE A 250 -9.55 2.60 2.29
C ILE A 250 -10.98 2.97 1.87
N GLU A 251 -11.40 4.20 2.14
CA GLU A 251 -12.69 4.71 1.69
C GLU A 251 -12.59 5.01 0.19
N GLU A 252 -13.54 4.49 -0.57
CA GLU A 252 -13.65 4.87 -1.97
C GLU A 252 -14.04 6.35 -2.05
N SER A 253 -13.26 7.10 -2.82
CA SER A 253 -13.61 8.46 -3.16
C SER A 253 -14.90 8.42 -3.99
N THR A 254 -15.97 8.99 -3.45
CA THR A 254 -17.17 9.25 -4.22
C THR A 254 -17.13 10.66 -4.79
N PRO A 255 -17.89 10.96 -5.86
CA PRO A 255 -17.96 12.32 -6.40
C PRO A 255 -18.31 13.37 -5.32
N ASP A 256 -19.04 12.95 -4.29
CA ASP A 256 -19.54 13.84 -3.23
C ASP A 256 -18.64 13.87 -1.99
N ASN A 257 -17.72 12.89 -1.81
CA ASN A 257 -16.85 12.80 -0.65
C ASN A 257 -15.49 12.18 -1.01
N THR A 258 -14.44 12.97 -0.92
CA THR A 258 -13.08 12.58 -1.24
C THR A 258 -12.16 12.83 -0.04
N GLU A 259 -11.48 11.78 0.44
CA GLU A 259 -10.37 11.92 1.39
C GLU A 259 -9.07 12.12 0.61
N ILE A 260 -8.29 13.12 1.01
CA ILE A 260 -7.02 13.44 0.33
C ILE A 260 -5.93 12.54 0.89
N GLY A 261 -5.58 11.52 0.13
CA GLY A 261 -4.62 10.50 0.49
C GLY A 261 -4.35 9.57 -0.69
N ILE A 262 -3.60 8.52 -0.46
CA ILE A 262 -3.34 7.48 -1.45
C ILE A 262 -4.45 6.44 -1.36
N ASP A 263 -5.25 6.31 -2.40
CA ASP A 263 -6.32 5.33 -2.51
C ASP A 263 -5.94 4.13 -3.42
N PRO A 264 -6.65 2.99 -3.33
CA PRO A 264 -6.34 1.80 -4.15
C PRO A 264 -6.50 2.02 -5.66
N GLU A 265 -7.40 2.90 -6.11
CA GLU A 265 -7.62 3.17 -7.54
C GLU A 265 -6.45 3.94 -8.14
N MET A 266 -5.95 4.93 -7.40
CA MET A 266 -4.78 5.69 -7.79
C MET A 266 -3.56 4.79 -7.97
N LEU A 267 -3.39 3.79 -7.11
CA LEU A 267 -2.28 2.84 -7.22
C LEU A 267 -2.40 1.93 -8.43
N GLY A 268 -3.60 1.56 -8.84
CA GLY A 268 -3.81 0.87 -10.11
C GLY A 268 -3.18 1.64 -11.27
N LYS A 269 -3.41 2.94 -11.35
CA LYS A 269 -2.81 3.84 -12.34
C LYS A 269 -1.29 3.98 -12.18
N VAL A 270 -0.78 4.03 -10.95
CA VAL A 270 0.67 4.06 -10.66
C VAL A 270 1.34 2.79 -11.18
N PHE A 271 0.76 1.63 -10.94
CA PHE A 271 1.29 0.36 -11.42
C PHE A 271 1.21 0.22 -12.95
N GLU A 272 0.11 0.64 -13.58
CA GLU A 272 -0.04 0.65 -15.03
C GLU A 272 1.04 1.53 -15.70
N ASN A 273 1.26 2.73 -15.19
CA ASN A 273 2.26 3.65 -15.74
C ASN A 273 3.71 3.14 -15.59
N LEU A 274 4.02 2.35 -14.56
CA LEU A 274 5.34 1.70 -14.44
C LEU A 274 5.54 0.57 -15.47
N ILE A 275 4.44 0.01 -16.01
CA ILE A 275 4.48 -1.02 -17.05
C ILE A 275 4.72 -0.41 -18.41
N ASP A 276 4.01 0.67 -18.76
CA ASP A 276 4.04 1.27 -20.10
C ASP A 276 5.37 1.90 -20.47
N TYR A 277 6.19 2.28 -19.48
CA TYR A 277 7.47 2.94 -19.75
C TYR A 277 8.56 2.02 -20.33
N LYS A 278 8.46 0.69 -20.18
CA LYS A 278 9.49 -0.26 -20.68
C LYS A 278 8.97 -1.52 -21.39
N SER A 279 7.67 -1.73 -21.51
CA SER A 279 7.13 -2.87 -22.26
C SER A 279 5.75 -2.58 -22.84
N LYS A 280 5.64 -2.68 -24.17
CA LYS A 280 4.35 -2.69 -24.90
C LYS A 280 3.53 -3.98 -24.71
N GLN A 281 3.81 -4.74 -23.66
CA GLN A 281 3.03 -5.93 -23.30
C GLN A 281 2.51 -5.75 -21.87
N GLY A 282 1.24 -5.38 -21.80
CA GLY A 282 0.50 -5.29 -20.55
C GLY A 282 0.38 -6.65 -19.88
N LEU A 283 1.06 -6.80 -18.75
CA LEU A 283 0.94 -7.95 -17.86
C LEU A 283 0.73 -7.48 -16.44
N PHE A 284 -0.47 -6.93 -16.17
CA PHE A 284 -1.12 -7.18 -14.91
C PHE A 284 -1.76 -8.56 -15.03
N THR A 285 -1.23 -9.54 -14.34
CA THR A 285 -1.88 -10.83 -14.26
C THR A 285 -3.26 -10.62 -13.62
N ARG A 286 -4.24 -11.43 -14.04
CA ARG A 286 -5.62 -11.42 -13.52
C ARG A 286 -5.66 -11.46 -11.98
N HIS A 287 -4.60 -11.97 -11.33
CA HIS A 287 -4.40 -12.08 -9.90
C HIS A 287 -4.05 -10.75 -9.21
N GLU A 288 -3.24 -9.87 -9.80
CA GLU A 288 -2.91 -8.56 -9.21
C GLU A 288 -4.15 -7.64 -9.20
N LYS A 289 -4.99 -7.69 -10.24
CA LYS A 289 -6.29 -7.00 -10.28
C LYS A 289 -7.26 -7.54 -9.22
N LEU A 290 -7.24 -8.86 -8.95
CA LEU A 290 -8.04 -9.48 -7.89
C LEU A 290 -7.59 -9.05 -6.48
N CYS A 291 -6.31 -8.88 -6.22
CA CYS A 291 -5.80 -8.40 -4.93
C CYS A 291 -6.23 -6.97 -4.61
N ILE A 292 -6.25 -6.07 -5.61
CA ILE A 292 -6.79 -4.71 -5.44
C ILE A 292 -8.29 -4.76 -5.16
N LEU A 293 -9.02 -5.68 -5.81
CA LEU A 293 -10.45 -5.93 -5.55
C LEU A 293 -10.70 -6.53 -4.15
N CYS A 294 -9.81 -7.39 -3.62
CA CYS A 294 -9.93 -7.93 -2.27
C CYS A 294 -9.81 -6.84 -1.18
N VAL A 295 -9.02 -5.79 -1.41
CA VAL A 295 -8.98 -4.63 -0.50
C VAL A 295 -10.33 -3.89 -0.48
N LYS A 296 -11.07 -3.93 -1.60
CA LYS A 296 -12.42 -3.31 -1.75
C LYS A 296 -13.55 -4.16 -1.18
N MET A 297 -13.35 -5.45 -0.89
CA MET A 297 -14.42 -6.32 -0.36
C MET A 297 -14.76 -5.96 1.08
N PRO A 298 -16.07 -5.83 1.42
CA PRO A 298 -16.48 -5.75 2.82
C PRO A 298 -16.09 -7.01 3.58
N SER A 299 -15.68 -6.86 4.84
CA SER A 299 -15.14 -7.89 5.72
C SER A 299 -15.97 -9.21 5.81
N ARG A 300 -17.24 -9.19 5.42
CA ARG A 300 -18.13 -10.38 5.36
C ARG A 300 -17.88 -11.31 4.15
N ALA A 301 -17.25 -10.84 3.08
CA ALA A 301 -17.10 -11.63 1.86
C ALA A 301 -15.87 -12.56 1.85
N LEU A 302 -14.88 -12.30 2.70
CA LEU A 302 -13.66 -13.12 2.82
C LEU A 302 -13.83 -14.28 3.82
N TYR A 303 -14.86 -14.25 4.66
CA TYR A 303 -15.22 -15.32 5.60
C TYR A 303 -16.50 -16.03 5.17
N LYS A 304 -16.52 -16.68 4.01
CA LYS A 304 -17.38 -17.86 3.85
C LYS A 304 -16.62 -19.02 4.48
N SER A 305 -16.85 -19.25 5.78
CA SER A 305 -16.56 -20.51 6.43
C SER A 305 -17.30 -21.61 5.66
N ASP A 306 -16.58 -22.60 5.18
CA ASP A 306 -17.14 -23.91 4.82
C ASP A 306 -17.69 -24.57 6.10
N THR A 307 -18.85 -24.13 6.53
CA THR A 307 -19.69 -24.88 7.46
C THR A 307 -20.58 -25.75 6.58
N PRO A 308 -20.45 -27.09 6.63
CA PRO A 308 -21.39 -27.97 5.95
C PRO A 308 -22.78 -27.79 6.57
N PRO A 309 -23.86 -27.92 5.77
CA PRO A 309 -25.20 -27.82 6.31
C PRO A 309 -25.43 -28.96 7.29
N HIS A 310 -25.80 -28.63 8.51
CA HIS A 310 -26.33 -29.63 9.46
C HIS A 310 -27.59 -30.24 8.87
N ARG A 311 -27.53 -31.57 8.74
CA ARG A 311 -28.73 -32.44 8.50
C ARG A 311 -29.63 -32.48 9.71
#